data_7e7a341c34e793796bfa0941271cc779
#
_entry.id   7e7a341c34e793796bfa0941271cc779
#
_cell.length_a   1.000
_cell.length_b   1.000
_cell.length_c   1.000
_cell.angle_alpha   90.00
_cell.angle_beta   90.00
_cell.angle_gamma   90.00
#
_symmetry.space_group_name_H-M   'P 1'
#
loop_
_entity.id
_entity.type
_entity.pdbx_description
1 polymer ?
#
loop_
_entity_poly.entity_id
_entity_poly.type
_entity_poly.pdbx_seq_one_letter_code
_entity_poly.pdbx_strand_id
1 'polypeptide(L)'
;MLVKKAEDRGQLEFVNLENMVPQDHLLRKIDAAIDFKKIYEFVEDLYCEDNGRPSVDPVVLFKIVLIQHIYGLPSLRRTLEEVSMNLAYRWFIGYPLNEAVPHFSTVSYNFKHRFNHTTVEHVFRWVLKSAAEEGYLDTEAIFVDGTHIKASANLKKQAGKAVPKQAKRYAKELFEEVNKDREEHGKKPFSEDSGKKPPEERETVVSTTDPESGIFHKGEHKKCFAYEAHTACDKHNFILGVHVTPGNVPDSTAFDPLYDELCQNYPEHKTVVADSAYKTPWICKRIFESGRVLSTCYTRPKTKEKGHPWWAYVYDEYFDDVICPEYHALHYSTTNRDGYREYKSRAYLCKTCPTRGMCTESAKCEKTFLRHIWQEYVEMAEDIRHMAVYRELYRLRKEKIERVFADAKEKHGMRYTQYRGLAQVTNWVKLKFAAMNLKKNGHLEMELPPSCTGWRQTNKIREKYSCYFDIFPFFGLACTHKTCSGLIATAGFSTS
;
A
#
# COMPACT_ATOMS: atom_id res chain seq x y z
N MET A 1 56.17 -4.10 -18.75
CA MET A 1 56.73 -5.26 -18.05
C MET A 1 55.60 -6.12 -17.48
N LEU A 2 55.60 -7.43 -17.77
CA LEU A 2 54.68 -8.35 -17.13
C LEU A 2 55.25 -8.73 -15.78
N VAL A 3 54.57 -8.33 -14.66
CA VAL A 3 54.95 -8.71 -13.29
C VAL A 3 54.16 -9.95 -12.91
N LYS A 4 54.83 -11.07 -12.67
CA LYS A 4 54.21 -12.28 -12.13
C LYS A 4 54.19 -12.16 -10.62
N LYS A 5 53.01 -12.22 -9.99
CA LYS A 5 52.82 -12.24 -8.57
C LYS A 5 53.19 -13.61 -8.01
N ALA A 6 54.02 -13.66 -6.98
CA ALA A 6 54.29 -14.91 -6.26
C ALA A 6 53.03 -15.42 -5.58
N GLU A 7 52.71 -16.70 -5.74
CA GLU A 7 51.60 -17.34 -5.06
C GLU A 7 52.04 -17.87 -3.68
N ASP A 8 51.99 -17.03 -2.67
CA ASP A 8 52.16 -17.49 -1.30
C ASP A 8 50.80 -17.46 -0.57
N ARG A 9 50.15 -18.62 -0.54
CA ARG A 9 48.88 -18.83 0.16
C ARG A 9 49.06 -19.30 1.60
N GLY A 10 50.29 -19.57 2.03
CA GLY A 10 50.64 -20.08 3.36
C GLY A 10 51.14 -19.01 4.32
N GLN A 11 51.19 -17.76 3.89
CA GLN A 11 51.67 -16.66 4.71
C GLN A 11 50.76 -16.46 5.92
N LEU A 12 51.34 -16.41 7.12
CA LEU A 12 50.59 -16.08 8.34
C LEU A 12 50.41 -14.58 8.44
N GLU A 13 49.17 -14.14 8.53
CA GLU A 13 48.80 -12.73 8.74
C GLU A 13 48.02 -12.57 10.04
N PHE A 14 48.43 -11.60 10.87
CA PHE A 14 47.66 -11.19 12.04
C PHE A 14 46.66 -10.11 11.61
N VAL A 15 45.36 -10.46 11.63
CA VAL A 15 44.32 -9.56 11.17
C VAL A 15 43.31 -9.28 12.27
N ASN A 16 42.87 -8.04 12.33
CA ASN A 16 41.70 -7.64 13.14
C ASN A 16 40.52 -7.42 12.20
N LEU A 17 39.44 -8.18 12.39
CA LEU A 17 38.24 -8.11 11.57
C LEU A 17 37.64 -6.70 11.51
N GLU A 18 37.76 -5.95 12.64
CA GLU A 18 37.33 -4.55 12.73
C GLU A 18 38.05 -3.65 11.70
N ASN A 19 39.36 -3.87 11.51
CA ASN A 19 40.17 -3.05 10.60
C ASN A 19 40.04 -3.50 9.11
N MET A 20 39.55 -4.73 8.86
CA MET A 20 39.45 -5.26 7.51
C MET A 20 38.19 -4.78 6.79
N VAL A 21 37.15 -4.40 7.51
CA VAL A 21 35.91 -3.88 6.91
C VAL A 21 36.06 -2.37 6.74
N PRO A 22 35.92 -1.82 5.52
CA PRO A 22 36.02 -0.38 5.27
C PRO A 22 35.03 0.42 6.13
N GLN A 23 35.45 1.61 6.58
CA GLN A 23 34.62 2.46 7.45
C GLN A 23 33.34 2.96 6.76
N ASP A 24 33.37 3.12 5.44
CA ASP A 24 32.26 3.53 4.59
C ASP A 24 31.37 2.36 4.13
N HIS A 25 31.65 1.12 4.62
CA HIS A 25 30.85 -0.05 4.21
C HIS A 25 29.41 0.05 4.69
N LEU A 26 28.45 -0.34 3.82
CA LEU A 26 27.00 -0.25 4.09
C LEU A 26 26.58 -0.89 5.42
N LEU A 27 27.14 -2.05 5.78
CA LEU A 27 26.76 -2.75 7.02
C LEU A 27 27.20 -1.99 8.28
N ARG A 28 28.32 -1.22 8.22
CA ARG A 28 28.71 -0.35 9.34
C ARG A 28 27.69 0.77 9.54
N LYS A 29 27.23 1.36 8.45
CA LYS A 29 26.23 2.42 8.48
C LYS A 29 24.89 1.92 9.03
N ILE A 30 24.51 0.72 8.61
CA ILE A 30 23.29 0.08 9.13
C ILE A 30 23.44 -0.26 10.61
N ASP A 31 24.63 -0.71 11.04
CA ASP A 31 24.89 -1.03 12.44
C ASP A 31 24.88 0.22 13.35
N ALA A 32 25.32 1.36 12.80
CA ALA A 32 25.26 2.65 13.47
C ALA A 32 23.86 3.28 13.49
N ALA A 33 23.05 3.04 12.44
CA ALA A 33 21.75 3.67 12.26
C ALA A 33 20.67 3.18 13.24
N ILE A 34 20.81 1.99 13.80
CA ILE A 34 19.80 1.39 14.70
C ILE A 34 20.44 0.59 15.85
N ASP A 35 19.80 0.61 17.00
CA ASP A 35 20.18 -0.23 18.13
C ASP A 35 19.56 -1.63 18.01
N PHE A 36 20.34 -2.59 17.50
CA PHE A 36 19.90 -3.99 17.36
C PHE A 36 19.52 -4.66 18.68
N LYS A 37 19.88 -4.12 19.85
CA LYS A 37 19.48 -4.67 21.14
C LYS A 37 17.96 -4.67 21.34
N LYS A 38 17.24 -3.79 20.67
CA LYS A 38 15.77 -3.79 20.67
C LYS A 38 15.14 -5.09 20.14
N ILE A 39 15.88 -5.89 19.41
CA ILE A 39 15.39 -7.22 18.98
C ILE A 39 15.14 -8.13 20.19
N TYR A 40 15.94 -8.01 21.28
CA TYR A 40 15.69 -8.79 22.49
C TYR A 40 14.30 -8.48 23.06
N GLU A 41 13.93 -7.21 23.16
CA GLU A 41 12.61 -6.78 23.65
C GLU A 41 11.44 -7.36 22.84
N PHE A 42 11.63 -7.54 21.53
CA PHE A 42 10.58 -8.07 20.65
C PHE A 42 10.38 -9.57 20.71
N VAL A 43 11.34 -10.31 21.26
CA VAL A 43 11.34 -11.77 21.26
C VAL A 43 11.52 -12.40 22.65
N GLU A 44 11.75 -11.60 23.69
CA GLU A 44 12.03 -12.06 25.06
C GLU A 44 10.98 -13.06 25.57
N ASP A 45 9.71 -12.72 25.42
CA ASP A 45 8.58 -13.58 25.81
C ASP A 45 8.53 -14.94 25.09
N LEU A 46 9.29 -15.12 24.01
CA LEU A 46 9.33 -16.34 23.20
C LEU A 46 10.49 -17.27 23.60
N TYR A 47 11.28 -16.89 24.63
CA TYR A 47 12.38 -17.66 25.15
C TYR A 47 12.08 -18.12 26.58
N CYS A 48 12.48 -19.34 26.92
CA CYS A 48 12.42 -19.84 28.29
C CYS A 48 13.69 -19.42 29.03
N GLU A 49 13.54 -18.95 30.27
CA GLU A 49 14.68 -18.48 31.09
C GLU A 49 15.59 -19.64 31.51
N ASP A 50 15.03 -20.77 31.96
CA ASP A 50 15.76 -21.82 32.68
C ASP A 50 15.78 -23.19 32.00
N ASN A 51 15.23 -23.36 30.81
CA ASN A 51 15.09 -24.70 30.23
C ASN A 51 15.51 -24.75 28.75
N GLY A 52 16.34 -25.75 28.42
CA GLY A 52 16.69 -26.11 27.05
C GLY A 52 18.17 -25.83 26.68
N ARG A 53 18.53 -26.26 25.44
CA ARG A 53 19.85 -25.97 24.88
C ARG A 53 19.98 -24.47 24.58
N PRO A 54 21.16 -23.84 24.87
CA PRO A 54 21.43 -22.46 24.48
C PRO A 54 21.07 -22.21 23.01
N SER A 55 20.24 -21.22 22.77
CA SER A 55 19.80 -20.86 21.40
C SER A 55 20.83 -19.99 20.73
N VAL A 56 20.77 -19.89 19.39
CA VAL A 56 21.49 -18.84 18.66
C VAL A 56 20.89 -17.50 19.06
N ASP A 57 21.74 -16.51 19.30
CA ASP A 57 21.37 -15.14 19.65
C ASP A 57 20.34 -14.58 18.66
N PRO A 58 19.18 -14.05 19.12
CA PRO A 58 18.16 -13.49 18.25
C PRO A 58 18.64 -12.31 17.40
N VAL A 59 19.57 -11.49 17.89
CA VAL A 59 20.17 -10.42 17.09
C VAL A 59 20.99 -10.98 15.95
N VAL A 60 21.75 -12.05 16.17
CA VAL A 60 22.50 -12.75 15.12
C VAL A 60 21.54 -13.36 14.09
N LEU A 61 20.46 -14.02 14.54
CA LEU A 61 19.43 -14.56 13.65
C LEU A 61 18.84 -13.47 12.77
N PHE A 62 18.49 -12.35 13.35
CA PHE A 62 17.93 -11.21 12.63
C PHE A 62 18.93 -10.62 11.63
N LYS A 63 20.17 -10.37 12.05
CA LYS A 63 21.24 -9.85 11.18
C LYS A 63 21.53 -10.76 9.99
N ILE A 64 21.49 -12.09 10.14
CA ILE A 64 21.62 -13.06 9.03
C ILE A 64 20.48 -12.88 8.01
N VAL A 65 19.22 -12.82 8.47
CA VAL A 65 18.06 -12.63 7.59
C VAL A 65 18.08 -11.23 6.95
N LEU A 66 18.54 -10.22 7.69
CA LEU A 66 18.71 -8.88 7.17
C LEU A 66 19.73 -8.84 6.02
N ILE A 67 20.90 -9.50 6.14
CA ILE A 67 21.88 -9.66 5.05
C ILE A 67 21.18 -10.27 3.82
N GLN A 68 20.40 -11.36 4.02
CA GLN A 68 19.66 -11.99 2.91
C GLN A 68 18.81 -10.99 2.16
N HIS A 69 18.07 -10.15 2.88
CA HIS A 69 17.15 -9.19 2.28
C HIS A 69 17.84 -7.97 1.67
N ILE A 70 18.87 -7.42 2.32
CA ILE A 70 19.64 -6.27 1.81
C ILE A 70 20.34 -6.58 0.50
N TYR A 71 20.95 -7.77 0.41
CA TYR A 71 21.74 -8.18 -0.76
C TYR A 71 20.94 -9.05 -1.76
N GLY A 72 19.65 -9.28 -1.49
CA GLY A 72 18.78 -10.04 -2.40
C GLY A 72 19.18 -11.51 -2.56
N LEU A 73 19.84 -12.10 -1.56
CA LEU A 73 20.31 -13.50 -1.63
C LEU A 73 19.11 -14.47 -1.71
N PRO A 74 19.18 -15.49 -2.58
CA PRO A 74 18.00 -16.28 -2.95
C PRO A 74 17.51 -17.22 -1.85
N SER A 75 18.35 -17.62 -0.91
CA SER A 75 17.98 -18.56 0.17
C SER A 75 18.86 -18.41 1.40
N LEU A 76 18.36 -18.85 2.57
CA LEU A 76 19.16 -18.88 3.81
C LEU A 76 20.41 -19.75 3.69
N ARG A 77 20.33 -20.86 2.95
CA ARG A 77 21.53 -21.69 2.70
C ARG A 77 22.60 -20.87 2.00
N ARG A 78 22.26 -20.22 0.87
CA ARG A 78 23.20 -19.38 0.15
C ARG A 78 23.70 -18.20 0.99
N THR A 79 22.82 -17.62 1.81
CA THR A 79 23.20 -16.54 2.72
C THR A 79 24.29 -16.98 3.69
N LEU A 80 24.15 -18.15 4.31
CA LEU A 80 25.14 -18.65 5.27
C LEU A 80 26.44 -19.11 4.61
N GLU A 81 26.38 -19.63 3.38
CA GLU A 81 27.57 -19.86 2.57
C GLU A 81 28.34 -18.55 2.32
N GLU A 82 27.63 -17.47 1.96
CA GLU A 82 28.24 -16.15 1.79
C GLU A 82 28.76 -15.59 3.12
N VAL A 83 27.98 -15.68 4.20
CA VAL A 83 28.39 -15.23 5.55
C VAL A 83 29.66 -15.97 6.01
N SER A 84 29.83 -17.26 5.67
CA SER A 84 31.01 -18.02 6.05
C SER A 84 32.31 -17.49 5.42
N MET A 85 32.22 -16.86 4.24
CA MET A 85 33.37 -16.44 3.45
C MET A 85 33.57 -14.91 3.41
N ASN A 86 32.52 -14.12 3.68
CA ASN A 86 32.55 -12.68 3.56
C ASN A 86 32.88 -12.01 4.90
N LEU A 87 33.99 -11.27 4.94
CA LEU A 87 34.48 -10.59 6.14
C LEU A 87 33.51 -9.57 6.72
N ALA A 88 32.87 -8.78 5.83
CA ALA A 88 31.92 -7.75 6.27
C ALA A 88 30.64 -8.37 6.85
N TYR A 89 30.21 -9.52 6.33
CA TYR A 89 29.05 -10.24 6.87
C TYR A 89 29.37 -10.85 8.23
N ARG A 90 30.56 -11.44 8.39
CA ARG A 90 31.04 -11.95 9.68
C ARG A 90 31.16 -10.84 10.73
N TRP A 91 31.75 -9.73 10.34
CA TRP A 91 31.84 -8.55 11.19
C TRP A 91 30.45 -8.10 11.67
N PHE A 92 29.50 -8.00 10.74
CA PHE A 92 28.15 -7.51 11.05
C PHE A 92 27.39 -8.43 12.02
N ILE A 93 27.56 -9.75 11.91
CA ILE A 93 26.91 -10.70 12.83
C ILE A 93 27.72 -10.92 14.13
N GLY A 94 28.93 -10.35 14.24
CA GLY A 94 29.80 -10.47 15.41
C GLY A 94 30.51 -11.81 15.52
N TYR A 95 30.75 -12.54 14.40
CA TYR A 95 31.41 -13.85 14.42
C TYR A 95 32.88 -13.74 14.00
N PRO A 96 33.82 -14.23 14.82
CA PRO A 96 35.27 -14.28 14.47
C PRO A 96 35.52 -15.23 13.30
N LEU A 97 36.68 -15.13 12.65
CA LEU A 97 37.00 -15.87 11.42
C LEU A 97 37.06 -17.38 11.63
N ASN A 98 37.45 -17.83 12.81
CA ASN A 98 37.59 -19.25 13.16
C ASN A 98 36.32 -19.88 13.73
N GLU A 99 35.26 -19.12 13.97
CA GLU A 99 34.02 -19.66 14.50
C GLU A 99 33.09 -20.13 13.34
N ALA A 100 32.49 -21.30 13.54
CA ALA A 100 31.52 -21.82 12.56
C ALA A 100 30.20 -21.08 12.63
N VAL A 101 29.70 -20.60 11.46
CA VAL A 101 28.39 -19.97 11.37
C VAL A 101 27.27 -20.99 11.61
N PRO A 102 26.10 -20.57 12.14
CA PRO A 102 24.98 -21.45 12.38
C PRO A 102 24.51 -22.19 11.12
N HIS A 103 24.06 -23.42 11.27
CA HIS A 103 23.50 -24.15 10.14
C HIS A 103 22.17 -23.52 9.67
N PHE A 104 21.89 -23.51 8.37
CA PHE A 104 20.70 -22.88 7.80
C PHE A 104 19.39 -23.40 8.36
N SER A 105 19.30 -24.69 8.72
CA SER A 105 18.10 -25.27 9.33
C SER A 105 17.83 -24.72 10.73
N THR A 106 18.89 -24.47 11.52
CA THR A 106 18.78 -23.84 12.83
C THR A 106 18.28 -22.42 12.73
N VAL A 107 18.82 -21.62 11.79
CA VAL A 107 18.35 -20.26 11.52
C VAL A 107 16.90 -20.27 11.07
N SER A 108 16.56 -21.11 10.10
CA SER A 108 15.19 -21.23 9.58
C SER A 108 14.19 -21.62 10.64
N TYR A 109 14.52 -22.61 11.48
CA TYR A 109 13.64 -23.09 12.56
C TYR A 109 13.39 -21.98 13.58
N ASN A 110 14.47 -21.41 14.11
CA ASN A 110 14.38 -20.34 15.12
C ASN A 110 13.64 -19.13 14.58
N PHE A 111 13.93 -18.72 13.35
CA PHE A 111 13.27 -17.58 12.73
C PHE A 111 11.77 -17.83 12.55
N LYS A 112 11.37 -18.99 12.06
CA LYS A 112 9.95 -19.36 11.88
C LYS A 112 9.16 -19.32 13.19
N HIS A 113 9.76 -19.74 14.31
CA HIS A 113 9.07 -19.88 15.60
C HIS A 113 9.16 -18.63 16.48
N ARG A 114 10.15 -17.76 16.27
CA ARG A 114 10.40 -16.57 17.11
C ARG A 114 10.16 -15.25 16.40
N PHE A 115 10.27 -15.20 15.08
CA PHE A 115 9.91 -14.02 14.30
C PHE A 115 8.52 -14.21 13.69
N ASN A 116 7.51 -14.25 14.55
CA ASN A 116 6.11 -14.35 14.16
C ASN A 116 5.62 -13.03 13.52
N HIS A 117 4.34 -12.98 13.16
CA HIS A 117 3.75 -11.80 12.51
C HIS A 117 3.89 -10.53 13.38
N THR A 118 3.67 -10.64 14.70
CA THR A 118 3.76 -9.51 15.64
C THR A 118 5.18 -8.98 15.74
N THR A 119 6.17 -9.89 15.88
CA THR A 119 7.59 -9.51 15.92
C THR A 119 8.02 -8.80 14.63
N VAL A 120 7.60 -9.31 13.47
CA VAL A 120 7.92 -8.70 12.16
C VAL A 120 7.29 -7.31 12.04
N GLU A 121 6.06 -7.15 12.54
CA GLU A 121 5.39 -5.85 12.58
C GLU A 121 6.14 -4.85 13.47
N HIS A 122 6.58 -5.27 14.66
CA HIS A 122 7.39 -4.44 15.55
C HIS A 122 8.71 -4.01 14.88
N VAL A 123 9.38 -4.94 14.19
CA VAL A 123 10.61 -4.63 13.44
C VAL A 123 10.35 -3.61 12.33
N PHE A 124 9.29 -3.80 11.55
CA PHE A 124 8.96 -2.88 10.46
C PHE A 124 8.69 -1.47 10.98
N ARG A 125 7.87 -1.34 12.03
CA ARG A 125 7.56 -0.06 12.67
C ARG A 125 8.77 0.57 13.34
N TRP A 126 9.62 -0.23 13.99
CA TRP A 126 10.85 0.26 14.62
C TRP A 126 11.80 0.91 13.61
N VAL A 127 12.02 0.28 12.45
CA VAL A 127 12.85 0.85 11.38
C VAL A 127 12.27 2.17 10.86
N LEU A 128 10.95 2.25 10.69
CA LEU A 128 10.28 3.49 10.27
C LEU A 128 10.36 4.58 11.34
N LYS A 129 10.20 4.22 12.62
CA LYS A 129 10.33 5.15 13.74
C LYS A 129 11.71 5.75 13.78
N SER A 130 12.76 4.95 13.61
CA SER A 130 14.14 5.45 13.52
C SER A 130 14.31 6.45 12.38
N ALA A 131 13.75 6.17 11.19
CA ALA A 131 13.79 7.10 10.07
C ALA A 131 13.00 8.40 10.33
N ALA A 132 11.90 8.33 11.07
CA ALA A 132 11.09 9.48 11.44
C ALA A 132 11.81 10.37 12.47
N GLU A 133 12.45 9.77 13.48
CA GLU A 133 13.22 10.46 14.51
C GLU A 133 14.41 11.25 13.90
N GLU A 134 14.99 10.73 12.82
CA GLU A 134 16.03 11.39 12.03
C GLU A 134 15.50 12.43 11.02
N GLY A 135 14.17 12.58 10.90
CA GLY A 135 13.54 13.55 10.00
C GLY A 135 13.65 13.17 8.52
N TYR A 136 13.84 11.88 8.19
CA TYR A 136 13.97 11.41 6.81
C TYR A 136 12.65 11.22 6.08
N LEU A 137 11.52 11.16 6.81
CA LEU A 137 10.20 10.94 6.22
C LEU A 137 9.55 12.24 5.76
N ASP A 138 8.96 12.24 4.57
CA ASP A 138 8.04 13.28 4.09
C ASP A 138 6.70 12.64 3.74
N THR A 139 5.82 12.62 4.72
CA THR A 139 4.51 11.97 4.65
C THR A 139 3.37 12.86 4.17
N GLU A 140 3.65 14.11 3.72
CA GLU A 140 2.61 15.01 3.22
C GLU A 140 1.84 14.42 2.04
N ALA A 141 2.55 13.73 1.12
CA ALA A 141 1.94 12.99 0.01
C ALA A 141 2.40 11.53 0.05
N ILE A 142 1.44 10.62 0.08
CA ILE A 142 1.66 9.17 0.13
C ILE A 142 1.31 8.55 -1.23
N PHE A 143 2.23 7.77 -1.78
CA PHE A 143 2.07 7.07 -3.06
C PHE A 143 1.66 5.64 -2.82
N VAL A 144 0.52 5.22 -3.36
CA VAL A 144 -0.07 3.87 -3.18
C VAL A 144 -0.13 3.14 -4.50
N ASP A 145 0.28 1.87 -4.49
CA ASP A 145 0.22 0.97 -5.65
C ASP A 145 0.35 -0.49 -5.23
N GLY A 146 -0.01 -1.41 -6.15
CA GLY A 146 0.13 -2.85 -5.98
C GLY A 146 1.27 -3.44 -6.82
N THR A 147 1.92 -4.47 -6.31
CA THR A 147 2.90 -5.22 -7.08
C THR A 147 2.79 -6.71 -6.88
N HIS A 148 2.75 -7.46 -7.99
CA HIS A 148 2.63 -8.92 -7.97
C HIS A 148 3.97 -9.60 -7.72
N ILE A 149 3.92 -10.63 -6.87
CA ILE A 149 5.02 -11.51 -6.47
C ILE A 149 4.65 -12.93 -6.86
N LYS A 150 5.43 -13.57 -7.73
CA LYS A 150 5.15 -14.94 -8.15
C LYS A 150 5.24 -15.91 -6.97
N ALA A 151 4.19 -16.70 -6.77
CA ALA A 151 4.11 -17.68 -5.68
C ALA A 151 4.93 -18.94 -5.95
N SER A 152 5.29 -19.65 -4.88
CA SER A 152 5.91 -20.99 -4.93
C SER A 152 4.88 -22.07 -5.25
N ALA A 153 4.21 -21.93 -6.39
CA ALA A 153 3.11 -22.78 -6.83
C ALA A 153 3.28 -23.24 -8.27
N ASN A 154 2.90 -24.49 -8.56
CA ASN A 154 2.95 -25.05 -9.89
C ASN A 154 1.61 -24.79 -10.59
N LEU A 155 1.64 -24.13 -11.75
CA LEU A 155 0.46 -23.81 -12.53
C LEU A 155 -0.31 -25.07 -13.01
N LYS A 156 0.38 -26.18 -13.20
CA LYS A 156 -0.25 -27.46 -13.61
C LYS A 156 -0.97 -28.17 -12.45
N LYS A 157 -0.65 -27.82 -11.18
CA LYS A 157 -1.26 -28.37 -9.99
C LYS A 157 -2.35 -27.42 -9.47
N GLN A 158 -3.53 -27.50 -10.09
CA GLN A 158 -4.67 -26.65 -9.78
C GLN A 158 -5.94 -27.45 -9.56
N ALA A 159 -6.86 -26.91 -8.76
CA ALA A 159 -8.18 -27.46 -8.52
C ALA A 159 -9.23 -26.34 -8.60
N GLY A 160 -10.43 -26.65 -9.06
CA GLY A 160 -11.58 -25.76 -8.94
C GLY A 160 -12.04 -25.71 -7.47
N LYS A 161 -12.33 -24.52 -6.96
CA LYS A 161 -12.90 -24.33 -5.64
C LYS A 161 -14.01 -23.30 -5.72
N ALA A 162 -15.20 -23.66 -5.25
CA ALA A 162 -16.26 -22.70 -5.00
C ALA A 162 -15.87 -21.82 -3.81
N VAL A 163 -15.80 -20.52 -4.01
CA VAL A 163 -15.47 -19.54 -2.97
C VAL A 163 -16.63 -18.55 -2.89
N PRO A 164 -17.19 -18.31 -1.69
CA PRO A 164 -18.20 -17.30 -1.53
C PRO A 164 -17.66 -15.93 -1.95
N LYS A 165 -18.47 -15.18 -2.67
CA LYS A 165 -18.12 -13.80 -3.06
C LYS A 165 -18.02 -12.96 -1.78
N GLN A 166 -16.85 -12.41 -1.52
CA GLN A 166 -16.66 -11.55 -0.35
C GLN A 166 -17.64 -10.39 -0.39
N ALA A 167 -18.36 -10.17 0.72
CA ALA A 167 -19.15 -8.96 0.88
C ALA A 167 -18.22 -7.75 0.87
N LYS A 168 -18.65 -6.66 0.22
CA LYS A 168 -17.90 -5.40 0.23
C LYS A 168 -17.82 -4.91 1.67
N ARG A 169 -16.65 -4.47 2.12
CA ARG A 169 -16.45 -3.96 3.50
C ARG A 169 -17.45 -2.83 3.84
N TYR A 170 -17.75 -2.01 2.87
CA TYR A 170 -18.69 -0.89 2.98
C TYR A 170 -20.15 -1.25 2.69
N ALA A 171 -20.50 -2.54 2.60
CA ALA A 171 -21.86 -2.95 2.20
C ALA A 171 -22.94 -2.45 3.16
N LYS A 172 -22.64 -2.39 4.47
CA LYS A 172 -23.55 -1.87 5.47
C LYS A 172 -23.78 -0.36 5.30
N GLU A 173 -22.69 0.40 5.20
CA GLU A 173 -22.75 1.85 5.00
C GLU A 173 -23.46 2.21 3.69
N LEU A 174 -23.12 1.50 2.60
CA LEU A 174 -23.83 1.66 1.33
C LEU A 174 -25.31 1.39 1.47
N PHE A 175 -25.71 0.35 2.19
CA PHE A 175 -27.11 0.00 2.40
C PHE A 175 -27.87 1.10 3.19
N GLU A 176 -27.27 1.61 4.25
CA GLU A 176 -27.83 2.71 5.06
C GLU A 176 -28.02 3.97 4.20
N GLU A 177 -26.99 4.37 3.46
CA GLU A 177 -27.08 5.57 2.59
C GLU A 177 -28.03 5.39 1.40
N VAL A 178 -28.10 4.21 0.81
CA VAL A 178 -29.10 3.90 -0.24
C VAL A 178 -30.52 4.03 0.31
N ASN A 179 -30.77 3.55 1.52
CA ASN A 179 -32.10 3.69 2.13
C ASN A 179 -32.43 5.14 2.44
N LYS A 180 -31.48 5.91 2.96
CA LYS A 180 -31.65 7.36 3.18
C LYS A 180 -31.95 8.08 1.86
N ASP A 181 -31.17 7.84 0.81
CA ASP A 181 -31.38 8.42 -0.52
C ASP A 181 -32.78 8.06 -1.09
N ARG A 182 -33.25 6.84 -0.88
CA ARG A 182 -34.59 6.40 -1.31
C ARG A 182 -35.70 7.12 -0.54
N GLU A 183 -35.55 7.30 0.77
CA GLU A 183 -36.50 8.04 1.61
C GLU A 183 -36.60 9.52 1.21
N GLU A 184 -35.46 10.17 0.95
CA GLU A 184 -35.40 11.55 0.44
C GLU A 184 -36.16 11.72 -0.88
N HIS A 185 -36.16 10.69 -1.74
CA HIS A 185 -36.90 10.65 -3.01
C HIS A 185 -38.31 10.02 -2.88
N GLY A 186 -38.83 9.86 -1.67
CA GLY A 186 -40.18 9.31 -1.43
C GLY A 186 -40.34 7.84 -1.82
N LYS A 187 -39.25 7.06 -1.88
CA LYS A 187 -39.27 5.61 -2.16
C LYS A 187 -39.20 4.83 -0.85
N LYS A 188 -39.83 3.67 -0.81
CA LYS A 188 -39.76 2.76 0.33
C LYS A 188 -38.32 2.25 0.50
N PRO A 189 -37.76 2.28 1.75
CA PRO A 189 -36.47 1.69 2.01
C PRO A 189 -36.47 0.18 1.77
N PHE A 190 -35.30 -0.37 1.49
CA PHE A 190 -35.13 -1.82 1.43
C PHE A 190 -35.12 -2.42 2.82
N SER A 191 -35.84 -3.53 3.04
CA SER A 191 -35.69 -4.30 4.28
C SER A 191 -34.39 -5.12 4.25
N GLU A 192 -33.78 -5.29 5.42
CA GLU A 192 -32.52 -6.08 5.55
C GLU A 192 -32.67 -7.52 5.05
N ASP A 193 -33.84 -8.11 5.20
CA ASP A 193 -34.11 -9.50 4.80
C ASP A 193 -34.61 -9.66 3.37
N SER A 194 -35.12 -8.62 2.75
CA SER A 194 -35.64 -8.68 1.40
C SER A 194 -34.51 -8.73 0.37
N GLY A 195 -33.90 -9.91 0.19
CA GLY A 195 -32.92 -10.16 -0.90
C GLY A 195 -31.54 -10.57 -0.45
N LYS A 196 -31.35 -11.08 0.74
CA LYS A 196 -30.20 -11.94 1.06
C LYS A 196 -30.27 -13.16 0.15
N LYS A 197 -29.86 -12.97 -1.13
CA LYS A 197 -29.46 -14.13 -1.92
C LYS A 197 -28.34 -14.83 -1.15
N PRO A 198 -28.34 -16.16 -1.09
CA PRO A 198 -27.18 -16.87 -0.55
C PRO A 198 -25.95 -16.31 -1.27
N PRO A 199 -24.82 -16.15 -0.57
CA PRO A 199 -23.62 -15.59 -1.17
C PRO A 199 -23.35 -16.32 -2.48
N GLU A 200 -23.34 -15.57 -3.59
CA GLU A 200 -23.04 -16.13 -4.90
C GLU A 200 -21.67 -16.80 -4.81
N GLU A 201 -21.65 -18.12 -5.03
CA GLU A 201 -20.40 -18.85 -5.11
C GLU A 201 -19.76 -18.58 -6.46
N ARG A 202 -18.50 -18.23 -6.44
CA ARG A 202 -17.69 -18.09 -7.64
C ARG A 202 -16.72 -19.27 -7.72
N GLU A 203 -16.77 -20.00 -8.81
CA GLU A 203 -15.73 -20.97 -9.10
C GLU A 203 -14.40 -20.25 -9.33
N THR A 204 -13.41 -20.57 -8.49
CA THR A 204 -12.08 -20.01 -8.57
C THR A 204 -11.08 -21.14 -8.68
N VAL A 205 -10.06 -20.95 -9.50
CA VAL A 205 -8.96 -21.88 -9.62
C VAL A 205 -7.94 -21.59 -8.51
N VAL A 206 -7.67 -22.59 -7.69
CA VAL A 206 -6.67 -22.53 -6.61
C VAL A 206 -5.52 -23.48 -6.86
N SER A 207 -4.34 -23.13 -6.37
CA SER A 207 -3.20 -24.03 -6.39
C SER A 207 -3.34 -25.11 -5.32
N THR A 208 -3.06 -26.37 -5.66
CA THR A 208 -2.99 -27.44 -4.64
C THR A 208 -1.71 -27.40 -3.82
N THR A 209 -0.68 -26.69 -4.30
CA THR A 209 0.62 -26.55 -3.65
C THR A 209 0.65 -25.37 -2.67
N ASP A 210 -0.05 -24.28 -3.01
CA ASP A 210 -0.16 -23.06 -2.23
C ASP A 210 -1.59 -22.49 -2.39
N PRO A 211 -2.57 -23.01 -1.62
CA PRO A 211 -4.00 -22.68 -1.79
C PRO A 211 -4.36 -21.23 -1.52
N GLU A 212 -3.53 -20.51 -0.77
CA GLU A 212 -3.74 -19.08 -0.45
C GLU A 212 -3.20 -18.14 -1.51
N SER A 213 -2.47 -18.65 -2.52
CA SER A 213 -2.05 -17.84 -3.66
C SER A 213 -3.19 -17.66 -4.65
N GLY A 214 -3.29 -16.46 -5.24
CA GLY A 214 -4.28 -16.13 -6.26
C GLY A 214 -3.75 -16.33 -7.68
N ILE A 215 -4.65 -16.60 -8.62
CA ILE A 215 -4.27 -16.69 -10.03
C ILE A 215 -4.20 -15.28 -10.63
N PHE A 216 -3.05 -14.93 -11.19
CA PHE A 216 -2.79 -13.64 -11.81
C PHE A 216 -2.65 -13.77 -13.32
N HIS A 217 -3.29 -12.88 -14.05
CA HIS A 217 -3.21 -12.76 -15.50
C HIS A 217 -2.69 -11.39 -15.90
N LYS A 218 -1.64 -11.34 -16.71
CA LYS A 218 -1.14 -10.11 -17.33
C LYS A 218 -1.09 -10.30 -18.85
N GLY A 219 -2.08 -9.73 -19.53
CA GLY A 219 -2.29 -9.97 -20.95
C GLY A 219 -2.62 -11.44 -21.25
N GLU A 220 -2.58 -11.82 -22.52
CA GLU A 220 -2.94 -13.18 -22.97
C GLU A 220 -1.90 -14.24 -22.62
N HIS A 221 -0.63 -13.85 -22.44
CA HIS A 221 0.50 -14.79 -22.38
C HIS A 221 1.07 -15.03 -20.99
N LYS A 222 0.71 -14.24 -19.98
CA LYS A 222 1.28 -14.40 -18.64
C LYS A 222 0.22 -14.78 -17.62
N LYS A 223 0.20 -16.07 -17.26
CA LYS A 223 -0.63 -16.64 -16.21
C LYS A 223 0.25 -17.30 -15.16
N CYS A 224 0.08 -16.96 -13.89
CA CYS A 224 0.78 -17.61 -12.78
C CYS A 224 0.01 -17.46 -11.47
N PHE A 225 0.31 -18.31 -10.50
CA PHE A 225 -0.09 -18.05 -9.12
C PHE A 225 0.80 -16.96 -8.52
N ALA A 226 0.21 -16.01 -7.83
CA ALA A 226 0.89 -14.87 -7.27
C ALA A 226 0.23 -14.39 -5.97
N TYR A 227 0.98 -13.61 -5.22
CA TYR A 227 0.50 -12.69 -4.22
C TYR A 227 0.66 -11.27 -4.73
N GLU A 228 -0.08 -10.35 -4.16
CA GLU A 228 0.03 -8.93 -4.44
C GLU A 228 0.35 -8.17 -3.16
N ALA A 229 1.38 -7.32 -3.22
CA ALA A 229 1.77 -6.43 -2.14
C ALA A 229 1.27 -5.02 -2.47
N HIS A 230 0.18 -4.61 -1.82
CA HIS A 230 -0.33 -3.24 -1.85
C HIS A 230 0.51 -2.43 -0.89
N THR A 231 1.20 -1.43 -1.41
CA THR A 231 2.29 -0.74 -0.71
C THR A 231 2.08 0.75 -0.76
N ALA A 232 2.41 1.41 0.32
CA ALA A 232 2.45 2.86 0.41
C ALA A 232 3.88 3.35 0.67
N CYS A 233 4.32 4.39 -0.04
CA CYS A 233 5.60 5.05 0.23
C CYS A 233 5.45 6.57 0.27
N ASP A 234 6.41 7.23 0.91
CA ASP A 234 6.51 8.68 0.98
C ASP A 234 7.22 9.30 -0.23
N LYS A 235 7.39 10.64 -0.24
CA LYS A 235 8.14 11.36 -1.27
C LYS A 235 9.63 11.00 -1.31
N HIS A 236 10.18 10.46 -0.24
CA HIS A 236 11.57 10.01 -0.16
C HIS A 236 11.73 8.52 -0.46
N ASN A 237 10.67 7.81 -0.91
CA ASN A 237 10.64 6.36 -1.18
C ASN A 237 10.86 5.48 0.07
N PHE A 238 10.53 5.95 1.27
CA PHE A 238 10.38 5.08 2.43
C PHE A 238 9.05 4.36 2.35
N ILE A 239 9.08 3.05 2.57
CA ILE A 239 7.87 2.23 2.55
C ILE A 239 7.18 2.38 3.91
N LEU A 240 6.01 3.04 3.92
CA LEU A 240 5.26 3.39 5.11
C LEU A 240 4.31 2.29 5.60
N GLY A 241 3.81 1.49 4.68
CA GLY A 241 2.88 0.40 4.98
C GLY A 241 2.78 -0.60 3.84
N VAL A 242 2.36 -1.82 4.17
CA VAL A 242 2.13 -2.88 3.19
C VAL A 242 1.04 -3.84 3.64
N HIS A 243 0.11 -4.13 2.73
CA HIS A 243 -0.91 -5.16 2.88
C HIS A 243 -0.77 -6.20 1.76
N VAL A 244 -0.65 -7.48 2.13
CA VAL A 244 -0.45 -8.57 1.15
C VAL A 244 -1.73 -9.34 0.98
N THR A 245 -2.12 -9.59 -0.27
CA THR A 245 -3.30 -10.35 -0.64
C THR A 245 -2.98 -11.46 -1.63
N PRO A 246 -3.88 -12.44 -1.83
CA PRO A 246 -3.83 -13.30 -3.02
C PRO A 246 -3.86 -12.44 -4.30
N GLY A 247 -3.08 -12.81 -5.32
CA GLY A 247 -2.89 -12.01 -6.54
C GLY A 247 -4.12 -11.90 -7.47
N ASN A 248 -5.27 -12.40 -7.06
CA ASN A 248 -6.56 -12.25 -7.74
C ASN A 248 -7.54 -11.33 -6.99
N VAL A 249 -7.09 -10.70 -5.91
CA VAL A 249 -7.88 -9.72 -5.16
C VAL A 249 -7.73 -8.36 -5.83
N PRO A 250 -8.81 -7.65 -6.13
CA PRO A 250 -8.73 -6.30 -6.72
C PRO A 250 -8.07 -5.29 -5.77
N ASP A 251 -7.27 -4.38 -6.33
CA ASP A 251 -6.60 -3.30 -5.59
C ASP A 251 -7.56 -2.48 -4.72
N SER A 252 -8.74 -2.20 -5.25
CA SER A 252 -9.79 -1.45 -4.54
C SER A 252 -10.30 -2.15 -3.28
N THR A 253 -10.20 -3.48 -3.20
CA THR A 253 -10.61 -4.24 -2.00
C THR A 253 -9.51 -4.25 -0.94
N ALA A 254 -8.25 -4.25 -1.38
CA ALA A 254 -7.08 -4.27 -0.50
C ALA A 254 -6.71 -2.88 0.06
N PHE A 255 -7.28 -1.82 -0.49
CA PHE A 255 -6.99 -0.44 -0.10
C PHE A 255 -7.34 -0.14 1.35
N ASP A 256 -8.52 -0.55 1.81
CA ASP A 256 -9.04 -0.16 3.12
C ASP A 256 -8.13 -0.51 4.29
N PRO A 257 -7.63 -1.76 4.45
CA PRO A 257 -6.73 -2.11 5.55
C PRO A 257 -5.44 -1.29 5.53
N LEU A 258 -4.88 -1.07 4.34
CA LEU A 258 -3.67 -0.25 4.18
C LEU A 258 -3.95 1.20 4.53
N TYR A 259 -5.06 1.76 4.08
CA TYR A 259 -5.42 3.15 4.34
C TYR A 259 -5.74 3.41 5.81
N ASP A 260 -6.40 2.46 6.51
CA ASP A 260 -6.61 2.53 7.96
C ASP A 260 -5.29 2.64 8.71
N GLU A 261 -4.32 1.79 8.36
CA GLU A 261 -2.98 1.80 8.95
C GLU A 261 -2.26 3.14 8.69
N LEU A 262 -2.37 3.69 7.47
CA LEU A 262 -1.77 4.98 7.12
C LEU A 262 -2.42 6.14 7.87
N CYS A 263 -3.74 6.17 8.01
CA CYS A 263 -4.45 7.20 8.77
C CYS A 263 -4.08 7.17 10.25
N GLN A 264 -3.87 5.99 10.80
CA GLN A 264 -3.49 5.81 12.20
C GLN A 264 -2.05 6.23 12.48
N ASN A 265 -1.11 5.84 11.60
CA ASN A 265 0.32 6.03 11.82
C ASN A 265 0.82 7.40 11.32
N TYR A 266 0.17 7.98 10.31
CA TYR A 266 0.56 9.23 9.65
C TYR A 266 -0.67 10.14 9.46
N PRO A 267 -1.29 10.62 10.56
CA PRO A 267 -2.53 11.42 10.49
C PRO A 267 -2.35 12.75 9.73
N GLU A 268 -1.12 13.25 9.63
CA GLU A 268 -0.76 14.51 9.00
C GLU A 268 -0.75 14.47 7.46
N HIS A 269 -0.84 13.28 6.84
CA HIS A 269 -0.82 13.21 5.37
C HIS A 269 -2.04 13.89 4.75
N LYS A 270 -1.80 14.63 3.67
CA LYS A 270 -2.82 15.43 3.00
C LYS A 270 -3.28 14.83 1.68
N THR A 271 -2.37 14.14 0.99
CA THR A 271 -2.62 13.66 -0.37
C THR A 271 -2.28 12.18 -0.51
N VAL A 272 -3.20 11.42 -1.09
CA VAL A 272 -2.98 10.05 -1.55
C VAL A 272 -2.82 10.06 -3.07
N VAL A 273 -1.72 9.55 -3.57
CA VAL A 273 -1.42 9.45 -5.00
C VAL A 273 -1.53 7.98 -5.40
N ALA A 274 -2.52 7.65 -6.23
CA ALA A 274 -2.79 6.27 -6.61
C ALA A 274 -3.15 6.16 -8.10
N ASP A 275 -3.14 4.93 -8.65
CA ASP A 275 -3.54 4.72 -10.02
C ASP A 275 -5.08 4.69 -10.17
N SER A 276 -5.53 4.50 -11.41
CA SER A 276 -6.97 4.50 -11.71
C SER A 276 -7.74 3.31 -11.13
N ALA A 277 -7.08 2.23 -10.73
CA ALA A 277 -7.73 1.08 -10.10
C ALA A 277 -8.28 1.42 -8.70
N TYR A 278 -7.68 2.42 -8.05
CA TYR A 278 -8.13 2.95 -6.77
C TYR A 278 -9.22 4.02 -6.89
N LYS A 279 -9.51 4.55 -8.09
CA LYS A 279 -10.56 5.55 -8.29
C LYS A 279 -11.95 4.89 -8.34
N THR A 280 -12.44 4.45 -7.20
CA THR A 280 -13.80 3.93 -7.02
C THR A 280 -14.63 4.90 -6.17
N PRO A 281 -15.99 4.92 -6.31
CA PRO A 281 -16.82 5.81 -5.50
C PRO A 281 -16.55 5.70 -4.01
N TRP A 282 -16.36 4.49 -3.49
CA TRP A 282 -16.06 4.24 -2.08
C TRP A 282 -14.71 4.83 -1.65
N ILE A 283 -13.64 4.57 -2.38
CA ILE A 283 -12.30 5.06 -2.04
C ILE A 283 -12.25 6.59 -2.12
N CYS A 284 -12.86 7.18 -3.15
CA CYS A 284 -12.96 8.62 -3.29
C CYS A 284 -13.68 9.22 -2.07
N LYS A 285 -14.90 8.74 -1.74
CA LYS A 285 -15.67 9.17 -0.56
C LYS A 285 -14.80 9.13 0.69
N ARG A 286 -14.20 7.99 0.96
CA ARG A 286 -13.41 7.76 2.17
C ARG A 286 -12.23 8.70 2.32
N ILE A 287 -11.51 8.98 1.24
CA ILE A 287 -10.37 9.90 1.25
C ILE A 287 -10.85 11.34 1.47
N PHE A 288 -11.87 11.78 0.74
CA PHE A 288 -12.35 13.16 0.85
C PHE A 288 -13.03 13.44 2.19
N GLU A 289 -13.85 12.53 2.72
CA GLU A 289 -14.47 12.67 4.05
C GLU A 289 -13.45 12.69 5.17
N SER A 290 -12.28 12.07 4.99
CA SER A 290 -11.18 12.18 5.94
C SER A 290 -10.41 13.51 5.85
N GLY A 291 -10.86 14.47 5.03
CA GLY A 291 -10.23 15.77 4.83
C GLY A 291 -8.97 15.71 3.97
N ARG A 292 -8.77 14.65 3.19
CA ARG A 292 -7.61 14.43 2.34
C ARG A 292 -7.98 14.45 0.87
N VAL A 293 -6.98 14.46 0.00
CA VAL A 293 -7.15 14.58 -1.45
C VAL A 293 -6.63 13.34 -2.15
N LEU A 294 -7.39 12.85 -3.16
CA LEU A 294 -6.94 11.78 -4.05
C LEU A 294 -6.39 12.39 -5.36
N SER A 295 -5.10 12.16 -5.62
CA SER A 295 -4.47 12.48 -6.90
C SER A 295 -4.38 11.22 -7.74
N THR A 296 -5.06 11.20 -8.89
CA THR A 296 -5.16 10.03 -9.78
C THR A 296 -5.14 10.44 -11.25
N CYS A 297 -5.00 9.46 -12.16
CA CYS A 297 -5.05 9.72 -13.60
C CYS A 297 -6.46 9.68 -14.16
N TYR A 298 -6.58 10.19 -15.37
CA TYR A 298 -7.79 10.02 -16.17
C TYR A 298 -8.00 8.56 -16.55
N THR A 299 -9.21 8.11 -16.35
CA THR A 299 -9.67 6.82 -16.88
C THR A 299 -10.75 7.08 -17.91
N ARG A 300 -10.48 6.73 -19.16
CA ARG A 300 -11.49 6.85 -20.22
C ARG A 300 -12.68 5.95 -19.88
N PRO A 301 -13.89 6.50 -19.76
CA PRO A 301 -15.08 5.68 -19.55
C PRO A 301 -15.24 4.67 -20.69
N LYS A 302 -15.57 3.44 -20.34
CA LYS A 302 -15.89 2.41 -21.35
C LYS A 302 -17.22 2.78 -22.00
N THR A 303 -17.18 3.16 -23.26
CA THR A 303 -18.37 3.37 -24.09
C THR A 303 -18.73 2.04 -24.74
N LYS A 304 -20.00 1.66 -24.69
CA LYS A 304 -20.50 0.54 -25.50
C LYS A 304 -20.36 0.91 -26.98
N GLU A 305 -20.16 -0.07 -27.86
CA GLU A 305 -20.05 0.15 -29.31
C GLU A 305 -21.23 0.96 -29.85
N LYS A 306 -22.42 0.75 -29.27
CA LYS A 306 -23.61 1.55 -29.52
C LYS A 306 -24.01 2.28 -28.25
N GLY A 307 -24.09 3.59 -28.30
CA GLY A 307 -24.50 4.45 -27.21
C GLY A 307 -23.77 5.79 -27.20
N HIS A 308 -24.42 6.83 -26.75
CA HIS A 308 -23.75 8.08 -26.46
C HIS A 308 -22.75 7.89 -25.32
N PRO A 309 -21.56 8.51 -25.38
CA PRO A 309 -20.60 8.44 -24.31
C PRO A 309 -21.17 9.04 -23.02
N TRP A 310 -20.72 8.55 -21.88
CA TRP A 310 -21.24 8.98 -20.58
C TRP A 310 -21.11 10.51 -20.34
N TRP A 311 -20.03 11.11 -20.79
CA TRP A 311 -19.79 12.56 -20.72
C TRP A 311 -20.72 13.42 -21.62
N ALA A 312 -21.48 12.84 -22.51
CA ALA A 312 -22.48 13.54 -23.32
C ALA A 312 -23.80 13.78 -22.54
N TYR A 313 -23.95 13.16 -21.38
CA TYR A 313 -25.06 13.40 -20.48
C TYR A 313 -24.64 14.39 -19.41
N VAL A 314 -25.49 15.39 -19.14
CA VAL A 314 -25.23 16.42 -18.12
C VAL A 314 -26.15 16.17 -16.93
N TYR A 315 -25.59 16.09 -15.73
CA TYR A 315 -26.35 16.02 -14.50
C TYR A 315 -26.68 17.42 -14.01
N ASP A 316 -27.96 17.68 -13.78
CA ASP A 316 -28.48 18.92 -13.21
C ASP A 316 -28.72 18.69 -11.70
N GLU A 317 -27.89 19.29 -10.87
CA GLU A 317 -27.96 19.12 -9.40
C GLU A 317 -29.17 19.80 -8.79
N TYR A 318 -29.68 20.87 -9.43
CA TYR A 318 -30.79 21.63 -8.89
C TYR A 318 -32.13 20.89 -9.05
N PHE A 319 -32.36 20.25 -10.21
CA PHE A 319 -33.57 19.48 -10.47
C PHE A 319 -33.43 17.99 -10.20
N ASP A 320 -32.23 17.51 -9.84
CA ASP A 320 -31.88 16.09 -9.74
C ASP A 320 -32.31 15.29 -10.99
N ASP A 321 -31.98 15.83 -12.15
CA ASP A 321 -32.29 15.25 -13.46
C ASP A 321 -31.01 15.03 -14.29
N VAL A 322 -31.06 14.15 -15.27
CA VAL A 322 -29.99 13.96 -16.24
C VAL A 322 -30.43 14.39 -17.61
N ILE A 323 -29.75 15.35 -18.22
CA ILE A 323 -30.03 15.86 -19.54
C ILE A 323 -29.28 15.03 -20.58
N CYS A 324 -30.02 14.46 -21.54
CA CYS A 324 -29.44 13.69 -22.64
C CYS A 324 -28.88 14.60 -23.75
N PRO A 325 -28.07 14.07 -24.71
CA PRO A 325 -27.54 14.85 -25.84
C PRO A 325 -28.56 15.54 -26.71
N GLU A 326 -29.82 15.06 -26.72
CA GLU A 326 -30.94 15.67 -27.42
C GLU A 326 -31.77 16.60 -26.52
N TYR A 327 -31.17 17.09 -25.45
CA TYR A 327 -31.74 18.06 -24.48
C TYR A 327 -33.03 17.62 -23.78
N HIS A 328 -33.27 16.31 -23.67
CA HIS A 328 -34.41 15.78 -22.91
C HIS A 328 -33.96 15.37 -21.51
N ALA A 329 -34.76 15.73 -20.50
CA ALA A 329 -34.53 15.34 -19.12
C ALA A 329 -34.89 13.86 -18.89
N LEU A 330 -34.01 13.15 -18.24
CA LEU A 330 -34.22 11.84 -17.64
C LEU A 330 -34.44 12.06 -16.15
N HIS A 331 -35.61 11.70 -15.66
CA HIS A 331 -36.01 11.94 -14.29
C HIS A 331 -35.61 10.76 -13.38
N TYR A 332 -35.38 11.06 -12.12
CA TYR A 332 -35.12 10.06 -11.08
C TYR A 332 -36.27 9.02 -11.05
N SER A 333 -35.91 7.77 -11.09
CA SER A 333 -36.86 6.65 -11.05
C SER A 333 -36.75 5.86 -9.73
N THR A 334 -35.55 5.45 -9.37
CA THR A 334 -35.28 4.69 -8.16
C THR A 334 -33.76 4.62 -7.92
N THR A 335 -33.38 4.29 -6.70
CA THR A 335 -32.00 3.90 -6.37
C THR A 335 -31.95 2.40 -6.13
N ASN A 336 -31.06 1.71 -6.82
CA ASN A 336 -30.92 0.27 -6.70
C ASN A 336 -30.02 -0.12 -5.51
N ARG A 337 -29.94 -1.43 -5.19
CA ARG A 337 -29.15 -1.94 -4.05
C ARG A 337 -27.65 -1.81 -4.20
N ASP A 338 -27.17 -1.65 -5.43
CA ASP A 338 -25.75 -1.44 -5.71
C ASP A 338 -25.32 0.02 -5.56
N GLY A 339 -26.24 0.91 -5.13
CA GLY A 339 -25.98 2.32 -4.89
C GLY A 339 -26.08 3.19 -6.14
N TYR A 340 -26.73 2.73 -7.20
CA TYR A 340 -26.95 3.55 -8.39
C TYR A 340 -28.36 4.14 -8.43
N ARG A 341 -28.44 5.47 -8.53
CA ARG A 341 -29.63 6.20 -8.93
C ARG A 341 -29.91 5.92 -10.40
N GLU A 342 -31.15 5.55 -10.72
CA GLU A 342 -31.60 5.28 -12.07
C GLU A 342 -32.45 6.46 -12.56
N TYR A 343 -31.97 7.13 -13.59
CA TYR A 343 -32.70 8.20 -14.28
C TYR A 343 -33.28 7.67 -15.58
N LYS A 344 -34.58 7.88 -15.82
CA LYS A 344 -35.29 7.33 -17.00
C LYS A 344 -35.89 8.42 -17.85
N SER A 345 -35.71 8.26 -19.15
CA SER A 345 -36.42 9.11 -20.15
C SER A 345 -37.87 8.73 -20.28
N ARG A 346 -38.67 9.68 -20.70
CA ARG A 346 -40.05 9.41 -21.09
C ARG A 346 -40.11 8.72 -22.46
N ALA A 347 -40.82 7.59 -22.56
CA ALA A 347 -40.88 6.74 -23.76
C ALA A 347 -41.31 7.49 -25.01
N TYR A 348 -42.26 8.42 -24.91
CA TYR A 348 -42.79 9.17 -26.05
C TYR A 348 -41.73 10.11 -26.68
N LEU A 349 -40.86 10.68 -25.86
CA LEU A 349 -39.75 11.52 -26.34
C LEU A 349 -38.71 10.70 -27.12
N CYS A 350 -38.31 9.55 -26.57
CA CYS A 350 -37.32 8.68 -27.21
C CYS A 350 -37.89 7.95 -28.46
N LYS A 351 -39.23 7.78 -28.56
CA LYS A 351 -39.87 7.14 -29.72
C LYS A 351 -39.64 7.91 -31.01
N THR A 352 -39.64 9.25 -30.91
CA THR A 352 -39.45 10.18 -32.06
C THR A 352 -38.05 10.74 -32.14
N CYS A 353 -37.14 10.34 -31.23
CA CYS A 353 -35.78 10.85 -31.14
C CYS A 353 -34.94 10.44 -32.37
N PRO A 354 -34.24 11.40 -33.04
CA PRO A 354 -33.46 11.11 -34.25
C PRO A 354 -32.24 10.21 -33.95
N THR A 355 -31.68 10.29 -32.75
CA THR A 355 -30.48 9.52 -32.34
C THR A 355 -30.84 8.24 -31.60
N ARG A 356 -32.09 7.83 -31.53
CA ARG A 356 -32.58 6.64 -30.80
C ARG A 356 -31.76 5.40 -31.11
N GLY A 357 -31.46 5.13 -32.39
CA GLY A 357 -30.74 3.94 -32.83
C GLY A 357 -29.33 3.83 -32.28
N MET A 358 -28.71 4.98 -31.90
CA MET A 358 -27.40 5.07 -31.25
C MET A 358 -27.51 5.16 -29.73
N CYS A 359 -28.70 5.44 -29.17
CA CYS A 359 -28.87 5.73 -27.75
C CYS A 359 -29.37 4.52 -26.94
N THR A 360 -30.42 3.86 -27.43
CA THR A 360 -31.07 2.75 -26.69
C THR A 360 -31.65 1.69 -27.60
N GLU A 361 -31.48 0.44 -27.25
CA GLU A 361 -32.06 -0.73 -27.87
C GLU A 361 -33.36 -1.21 -27.14
N SER A 362 -33.81 -0.45 -26.13
CA SER A 362 -34.99 -0.80 -25.34
C SER A 362 -36.25 -0.90 -26.20
N ALA A 363 -36.95 -2.03 -26.14
CA ALA A 363 -38.23 -2.21 -26.81
C ALA A 363 -39.27 -1.20 -26.30
N LYS A 364 -39.20 -0.74 -25.06
CA LYS A 364 -40.05 0.29 -24.45
C LYS A 364 -39.70 1.70 -24.87
N CYS A 365 -38.68 1.91 -25.70
CA CYS A 365 -38.15 3.23 -26.08
C CYS A 365 -37.75 4.09 -24.88
N GLU A 366 -37.19 3.48 -23.86
CA GLU A 366 -36.70 4.18 -22.66
C GLU A 366 -35.18 4.09 -22.57
N LYS A 367 -34.54 5.21 -22.22
CA LYS A 367 -33.14 5.27 -21.84
C LYS A 367 -33.04 5.31 -20.33
N THR A 368 -32.21 4.43 -19.75
CA THR A 368 -31.83 4.48 -18.34
C THR A 368 -30.39 4.95 -18.24
N PHE A 369 -30.14 5.97 -17.43
CA PHE A 369 -28.82 6.45 -17.04
C PHE A 369 -28.60 6.08 -15.57
N LEU A 370 -27.37 5.65 -15.25
CA LEU A 370 -26.99 5.22 -13.91
C LEU A 370 -25.94 6.18 -13.32
N ARG A 371 -26.24 6.77 -12.16
CA ARG A 371 -25.33 7.61 -11.40
C ARG A 371 -25.17 7.04 -9.99
N HIS A 372 -23.96 6.77 -9.55
CA HIS A 372 -23.73 6.26 -8.20
C HIS A 372 -24.04 7.35 -7.16
N ILE A 373 -24.56 7.00 -5.97
CA ILE A 373 -24.87 7.96 -4.89
C ILE A 373 -23.61 8.74 -4.45
N TRP A 374 -22.43 8.15 -4.56
CA TRP A 374 -21.13 8.76 -4.27
C TRP A 374 -20.39 9.26 -5.51
N GLN A 375 -21.11 9.53 -6.60
CA GLN A 375 -20.50 9.96 -7.87
C GLN A 375 -19.81 11.32 -7.75
N GLU A 376 -20.31 12.20 -6.90
CA GLU A 376 -19.74 13.52 -6.62
C GLU A 376 -18.26 13.44 -6.19
N TYR A 377 -17.91 12.49 -5.31
CA TYR A 377 -16.51 12.28 -4.89
C TYR A 377 -15.60 11.84 -6.04
N VAL A 378 -16.13 11.09 -7.01
CA VAL A 378 -15.37 10.71 -8.22
C VAL A 378 -15.17 11.92 -9.11
N GLU A 379 -16.17 12.80 -9.23
CA GLU A 379 -16.10 14.04 -9.98
C GLU A 379 -15.12 15.01 -9.33
N MET A 380 -15.12 15.15 -7.99
CA MET A 380 -14.11 15.91 -7.26
C MET A 380 -12.69 15.43 -7.57
N ALA A 381 -12.46 14.12 -7.63
CA ALA A 381 -11.15 13.57 -8.01
C ALA A 381 -10.77 13.87 -9.46
N GLU A 382 -11.75 13.94 -10.38
CA GLU A 382 -11.52 14.37 -11.76
C GLU A 382 -11.14 15.85 -11.85
N ASP A 383 -11.78 16.73 -11.10
CA ASP A 383 -11.48 18.16 -11.08
C ASP A 383 -10.09 18.43 -10.52
N ILE A 384 -9.75 17.78 -9.41
CA ILE A 384 -8.44 17.90 -8.75
C ILE A 384 -7.30 17.51 -9.67
N ARG A 385 -7.43 16.49 -10.53
CA ARG A 385 -6.37 16.09 -11.45
C ARG A 385 -5.99 17.18 -12.46
N HIS A 386 -6.86 18.15 -12.72
CA HIS A 386 -6.57 19.29 -13.60
C HIS A 386 -5.71 20.36 -12.91
N MET A 387 -5.68 20.40 -11.59
CA MET A 387 -4.85 21.32 -10.82
C MET A 387 -3.36 20.97 -10.97
N ALA A 388 -2.53 21.99 -11.22
CA ALA A 388 -1.11 21.80 -11.54
C ALA A 388 -0.34 21.02 -10.46
N VAL A 389 -0.61 21.30 -9.19
CA VAL A 389 0.05 20.64 -8.04
C VAL A 389 -0.19 19.14 -8.03
N TYR A 390 -1.45 18.70 -8.16
CA TYR A 390 -1.80 17.27 -8.10
C TYR A 390 -1.40 16.52 -9.36
N ARG A 391 -1.42 17.20 -10.52
CA ARG A 391 -0.88 16.64 -11.77
C ARG A 391 0.62 16.37 -11.67
N GLU A 392 1.38 17.26 -11.02
CA GLU A 392 2.80 17.07 -10.80
C GLU A 392 3.06 15.94 -9.79
N LEU A 393 2.33 15.90 -8.68
CA LEU A 393 2.41 14.78 -7.73
C LEU A 393 2.14 13.43 -8.40
N TYR A 394 1.14 13.37 -9.28
CA TYR A 394 0.87 12.14 -10.03
C TYR A 394 2.04 11.72 -10.94
N ARG A 395 2.73 12.68 -11.58
CA ARG A 395 3.91 12.39 -12.39
C ARG A 395 5.06 11.79 -11.59
N LEU A 396 5.23 12.23 -10.35
CA LEU A 396 6.25 11.70 -9.45
C LEU A 396 6.04 10.22 -9.12
N ARG A 397 4.85 9.66 -9.32
CA ARG A 397 4.54 8.25 -9.03
C ARG A 397 5.56 7.29 -9.65
N LYS A 398 6.02 7.56 -10.88
CA LYS A 398 7.04 6.75 -11.58
C LYS A 398 8.38 6.73 -10.85
N GLU A 399 8.76 7.86 -10.26
CA GLU A 399 10.03 8.02 -9.55
C GLU A 399 9.93 7.56 -8.08
N LYS A 400 8.72 7.41 -7.56
CA LYS A 400 8.45 7.02 -6.18
C LYS A 400 8.08 5.55 -6.11
N ILE A 401 6.81 5.22 -6.10
CA ILE A 401 6.35 3.85 -5.85
C ILE A 401 6.79 2.83 -6.92
N GLU A 402 6.80 3.22 -8.21
CA GLU A 402 7.25 2.32 -9.27
C GLU A 402 8.75 2.02 -9.16
N ARG A 403 9.58 3.01 -8.75
CA ARG A 403 11.00 2.82 -8.46
C ARG A 403 11.22 1.92 -7.24
N VAL A 404 10.43 2.09 -6.18
CA VAL A 404 10.46 1.18 -5.02
C VAL A 404 10.23 -0.26 -5.45
N PHE A 405 9.25 -0.51 -6.32
CA PHE A 405 8.98 -1.86 -6.84
C PHE A 405 10.08 -2.39 -7.76
N ALA A 406 10.68 -1.52 -8.57
CA ALA A 406 11.82 -1.90 -9.40
C ALA A 406 13.00 -2.32 -8.51
N ASP A 407 13.36 -1.54 -7.51
CA ASP A 407 14.43 -1.86 -6.58
C ASP A 407 14.14 -3.13 -5.78
N ALA A 408 12.91 -3.31 -5.29
CA ALA A 408 12.49 -4.52 -4.58
C ALA A 408 12.67 -5.78 -5.45
N LYS A 409 12.30 -5.72 -6.73
CA LYS A 409 12.37 -6.85 -7.65
C LYS A 409 13.79 -7.14 -8.14
N GLU A 410 14.56 -6.10 -8.49
CA GLU A 410 15.87 -6.26 -9.10
C GLU A 410 17.00 -6.42 -8.08
N LYS A 411 17.00 -5.59 -7.03
CA LYS A 411 18.09 -5.55 -6.05
C LYS A 411 17.82 -6.42 -4.82
N HIS A 412 16.55 -6.63 -4.49
CA HIS A 412 16.16 -7.32 -3.27
C HIS A 412 15.45 -8.67 -3.52
N GLY A 413 15.42 -9.16 -4.77
CA GLY A 413 14.94 -10.50 -5.13
C GLY A 413 13.44 -10.72 -4.85
N MET A 414 12.58 -9.69 -5.04
CA MET A 414 11.15 -9.78 -4.72
C MET A 414 10.28 -10.25 -5.92
N ARG A 415 10.88 -10.71 -7.02
CA ARG A 415 10.11 -11.23 -8.17
C ARG A 415 9.39 -12.54 -7.88
N TYR A 416 9.95 -13.34 -6.98
CA TYR A 416 9.50 -14.68 -6.65
C TYR A 416 9.67 -14.96 -5.16
N THR A 417 8.67 -15.56 -4.52
CA THR A 417 8.78 -16.03 -3.13
C THR A 417 8.95 -17.54 -3.06
N GLN A 418 9.81 -17.99 -2.16
CA GLN A 418 9.95 -19.41 -1.82
C GLN A 418 8.96 -19.84 -0.72
N TYR A 419 8.40 -18.87 -0.01
CA TYR A 419 7.44 -19.10 1.06
C TYR A 419 6.07 -19.39 0.50
N ARG A 420 5.27 -20.14 1.26
CA ARG A 420 3.90 -20.51 0.97
C ARG A 420 2.99 -20.07 2.11
N GLY A 421 1.75 -19.77 1.77
CA GLY A 421 0.77 -19.25 2.72
C GLY A 421 0.90 -17.73 2.94
N LEU A 422 -0.26 -17.09 3.08
CA LEU A 422 -0.37 -15.62 3.14
C LEU A 422 0.43 -15.03 4.30
N ALA A 423 0.35 -15.65 5.49
CA ALA A 423 1.06 -15.16 6.67
C ALA A 423 2.60 -15.15 6.49
N GLN A 424 3.16 -16.23 5.94
CA GLN A 424 4.60 -16.33 5.72
C GLN A 424 5.09 -15.38 4.63
N VAL A 425 4.30 -15.22 3.57
CA VAL A 425 4.62 -14.29 2.49
C VAL A 425 4.51 -12.83 2.98
N THR A 426 3.52 -12.52 3.80
CA THR A 426 3.38 -11.19 4.43
C THR A 426 4.59 -10.85 5.28
N ASN A 427 5.02 -11.76 6.15
CA ASN A 427 6.22 -11.56 6.98
C ASN A 427 7.47 -11.35 6.12
N TRP A 428 7.63 -12.17 5.08
CA TRP A 428 8.77 -12.05 4.17
C TRP A 428 8.78 -10.71 3.42
N VAL A 429 7.62 -10.23 2.96
CA VAL A 429 7.48 -8.92 2.29
C VAL A 429 7.81 -7.78 3.26
N LYS A 430 7.23 -7.79 4.47
CA LYS A 430 7.48 -6.77 5.49
C LYS A 430 8.96 -6.68 5.88
N LEU A 431 9.62 -7.81 6.12
CA LEU A 431 11.05 -7.83 6.42
C LEU A 431 11.90 -7.31 5.27
N LYS A 432 11.52 -7.63 4.03
CA LYS A 432 12.23 -7.14 2.84
C LYS A 432 12.09 -5.63 2.70
N PHE A 433 10.93 -5.08 2.93
CA PHE A 433 10.70 -3.64 2.92
C PHE A 433 11.35 -2.94 4.12
N ALA A 434 11.37 -3.55 5.30
CA ALA A 434 12.14 -3.05 6.44
C ALA A 434 13.65 -2.98 6.10
N ALA A 435 14.19 -4.01 5.45
CA ALA A 435 15.59 -4.02 4.99
C ALA A 435 15.87 -2.93 3.94
N MET A 436 14.91 -2.66 3.04
CA MET A 436 15.04 -1.57 2.06
C MET A 436 15.03 -0.20 2.73
N ASN A 437 14.13 0.03 3.69
CA ASN A 437 14.10 1.26 4.47
C ASN A 437 15.40 1.44 5.26
N LEU A 438 15.88 0.40 5.92
CA LEU A 438 17.12 0.45 6.69
C LEU A 438 18.35 0.70 5.83
N LYS A 439 18.42 0.07 4.65
CA LYS A 439 19.47 0.35 3.66
C LYS A 439 19.48 1.82 3.25
N LYS A 440 18.31 2.41 3.12
CA LYS A 440 18.16 3.82 2.79
C LYS A 440 18.60 4.73 3.92
N ASN A 441 18.24 4.44 5.18
CA ASN A 441 18.76 5.15 6.35
C ASN A 441 20.29 5.17 6.33
N GLY A 442 20.94 4.02 6.18
CA GLY A 442 22.40 3.92 6.12
C GLY A 442 23.05 4.69 4.96
N HIS A 443 22.33 4.98 3.88
CA HIS A 443 22.83 5.85 2.80
C HIS A 443 22.66 7.34 3.13
N LEU A 444 21.56 7.74 3.77
CA LEU A 444 21.29 9.14 4.11
C LEU A 444 22.21 9.68 5.20
N GLU A 445 22.65 8.85 6.12
CA GLU A 445 23.69 9.22 7.11
C GLU A 445 25.02 9.67 6.48
N MET A 446 25.27 9.31 5.21
CA MET A 446 26.48 9.70 4.48
C MET A 446 26.45 11.11 3.90
N GLU A 447 25.26 11.63 3.61
CA GLU A 447 25.11 12.93 2.92
C GLU A 447 25.15 14.11 3.89
N LEU A 448 25.11 13.84 5.21
CA LEU A 448 25.19 14.85 6.25
C LEU A 448 26.61 14.92 6.80
N PRO A 449 27.32 16.07 6.66
CA PRO A 449 28.63 16.24 7.29
C PRO A 449 28.52 16.16 8.82
N PRO A 450 29.55 15.63 9.53
CA PRO A 450 29.53 15.41 10.99
C PRO A 450 29.26 16.66 11.84
N SER A 451 29.35 17.85 11.24
CA SER A 451 29.16 19.15 11.92
C SER A 451 27.70 19.63 11.98
N CYS A 452 26.73 18.92 11.37
CA CYS A 452 25.34 19.38 11.27
C CYS A 452 24.41 18.82 12.36
N THR A 453 24.89 18.14 13.38
CA THR A 453 24.08 17.65 14.51
C THR A 453 23.46 18.78 15.37
N GLY A 454 23.84 20.03 15.15
CA GLY A 454 23.32 21.21 15.86
C GLY A 454 22.33 22.08 15.07
N TRP A 455 22.04 21.79 13.78
CA TRP A 455 21.18 22.62 12.93
C TRP A 455 19.94 21.91 12.37
N ARG A 456 19.40 20.97 13.13
CA ARG A 456 18.17 20.24 12.78
C ARG A 456 16.88 20.97 13.17
N GLN A 457 16.82 22.28 12.99
CA GLN A 457 15.55 22.99 12.99
C GLN A 457 15.37 23.72 11.66
N THR A 458 14.88 23.00 10.65
CA THR A 458 13.59 23.21 10.00
C THR A 458 13.13 24.66 9.92
N ASN A 459 13.38 25.37 8.86
CA ASN A 459 12.46 26.45 8.45
C ASN A 459 12.59 26.87 6.98
N LYS A 460 13.49 26.31 6.16
CA LYS A 460 13.66 26.78 4.77
C LYS A 460 12.81 26.08 3.70
N ILE A 461 12.14 24.97 4.01
CA ILE A 461 11.22 24.31 3.05
C ILE A 461 9.78 24.73 3.28
N ARG A 462 9.43 25.19 4.47
CA ARG A 462 8.07 25.66 4.80
C ARG A 462 7.69 26.98 4.11
N GLU A 463 8.62 27.87 3.88
CA GLU A 463 8.34 29.20 3.28
C GLU A 463 8.07 29.18 1.77
N LYS A 464 8.50 28.16 1.04
CA LYS A 464 8.34 28.12 -0.42
C LYS A 464 6.95 27.66 -0.89
N TYR A 465 6.13 27.08 0.00
CA TYR A 465 4.80 26.52 -0.32
C TYR A 465 3.67 27.03 0.58
N SER A 466 3.94 27.91 1.54
CA SER A 466 2.94 28.50 2.45
C SER A 466 1.96 29.44 1.75
N CYS A 467 2.31 30.02 0.61
CA CYS A 467 1.49 31.04 -0.06
C CYS A 467 0.33 30.48 -0.91
N TYR A 468 0.12 29.17 -0.98
CA TYR A 468 -0.91 28.59 -1.86
C TYR A 468 -2.17 28.09 -1.13
N PHE A 469 -2.24 28.17 0.20
CA PHE A 469 -3.38 27.66 0.97
C PHE A 469 -4.45 28.69 1.32
N ASP A 470 -4.27 29.96 0.99
CA ASP A 470 -5.23 31.03 1.29
C ASP A 470 -6.32 31.27 0.21
N ILE A 471 -6.51 30.35 -0.74
CA ILE A 471 -7.46 30.54 -1.87
C ILE A 471 -8.74 29.69 -1.74
N PHE A 472 -9.08 29.15 -0.59
CA PHE A 472 -10.38 28.50 -0.41
C PHE A 472 -11.20 29.08 0.74
N PRO A 473 -11.97 30.18 0.51
CA PRO A 473 -13.07 30.56 1.42
C PRO A 473 -14.45 30.18 0.85
N PHE A 474 -14.62 29.02 0.22
CA PHE A 474 -15.96 28.60 -0.22
C PHE A 474 -16.12 27.08 -0.17
N PHE A 475 -16.26 26.53 1.02
CA PHE A 475 -17.06 25.33 1.31
C PHE A 475 -17.49 25.39 2.78
N GLY A 476 -18.54 26.18 3.01
CA GLY A 476 -19.27 26.15 4.27
C GLY A 476 -20.11 24.86 4.35
N LEU A 477 -19.50 23.76 4.72
CA LEU A 477 -20.23 22.64 5.29
C LEU A 477 -20.41 22.88 6.78
N ALA A 478 -21.64 23.16 7.15
CA ALA A 478 -22.10 23.34 8.51
C ALA A 478 -21.71 22.13 9.36
N CYS A 479 -20.67 22.30 10.16
CA CYS A 479 -20.39 21.40 11.28
C CYS A 479 -21.40 21.69 12.38
N THR A 480 -22.44 20.87 12.48
CA THR A 480 -23.35 20.88 13.63
C THR A 480 -22.58 20.48 14.88
N HIS A 481 -22.45 21.48 15.74
CA HIS A 481 -22.00 21.33 17.12
C HIS A 481 -22.75 20.22 17.86
N LYS A 482 -22.00 19.22 18.37
CA LYS A 482 -22.30 18.68 19.71
C LYS A 482 -21.03 18.09 20.35
N THR A 483 -20.74 18.65 21.50
CA THR A 483 -19.92 18.15 22.61
C THR A 483 -18.41 18.15 22.46
N CYS A 484 -17.80 19.24 22.95
CA CYS A 484 -16.60 19.18 23.80
C CYS A 484 -16.62 20.40 24.75
N SER A 485 -17.31 20.28 25.86
CA SER A 485 -17.15 21.14 27.04
C SER A 485 -16.23 20.38 28.00
N GLY A 486 -15.13 21.01 28.37
CA GLY A 486 -14.37 20.60 29.56
C GLY A 486 -12.86 20.63 29.34
N LEU A 487 -12.26 21.74 29.68
CA LEU A 487 -10.98 21.94 30.35
C LEU A 487 -10.23 23.17 29.81
N ILE A 488 -10.70 24.35 30.34
CA ILE A 488 -9.83 25.52 30.39
C ILE A 488 -9.60 25.77 31.91
N ALA A 489 -8.35 25.59 32.31
CA ALA A 489 -7.87 26.17 33.57
C ALA A 489 -6.39 26.57 33.41
N THR A 490 -6.19 27.88 33.42
CA THR A 490 -5.07 28.63 34.04
C THR A 490 -3.65 28.47 33.47
N ALA A 491 -3.22 29.48 32.74
CA ALA A 491 -1.88 30.01 32.87
C ALA A 491 -1.94 31.54 32.75
N GLY A 492 -1.73 32.21 33.88
CA GLY A 492 -1.68 33.68 33.99
C GLY A 492 -0.43 34.23 33.33
N PHE A 493 -0.60 35.32 32.59
CA PHE A 493 0.47 36.22 32.21
C PHE A 493 0.52 37.37 33.21
N SER A 494 1.70 37.55 33.80
CA SER A 494 2.06 38.82 34.48
C SER A 494 3.09 39.53 33.60
N THR A 495 2.72 40.76 33.29
CA THR A 495 3.57 41.77 32.63
C THR A 495 4.56 42.37 33.64
N SER A 496 5.80 42.46 33.28
CA SER A 496 6.71 43.60 33.51
C SER A 496 7.93 43.46 32.59
#